data_44d266777d64c27b8e42c4a2ac096e4d
#
_entry.id   44d266777d64c27b8e42c4a2ac096e4d
#
_cell.length_a   1.000
_cell.length_b   1.000
_cell.length_c   1.000
_cell.angle_alpha   90.00
_cell.angle_beta   90.00
_cell.angle_gamma   90.00
#
_symmetry.space_group_name_H-M   'P 1'
#
loop_
_entity.id
_entity.type
_entity.pdbx_description
1 polymer ?
#
loop_
_entity_poly.entity_id
_entity_poly.type
_entity_poly.pdbx_seq_one_letter_code
_entity_poly.pdbx_strand_id
1 'polypeptide(L)'
;MSNQTTAVTLKSMLGNDNVKARFHEILGKKAPGFISSILSVANSNTLLQKADPKTVMNSAVIAATLDLPINPNLGFAYIVPFGGQAQFQLGYKGFVQLAMRSGQYKTINVREVYEGEIVSKNKFTGEYEFGEKTSDKVVGYMSFFKLVNGFEKFLYMSKEELEAHGKKYSQTYKRGGGLWASDFDSMAKKTCLKQLLSKYGILSIEMQRAQTFDQAVVKNDLIQDNVDEADVEYVDNDPSESRRQAMKEAMQEAEVVDVETGELFKQ
;
A
#
# COMPACT_ATOMS: atom_id res chain seq x y z
N MET A 1 -5.13 -12.43 -45.96
CA MET A 1 -5.22 -13.27 -44.75
C MET A 1 -5.06 -12.39 -43.55
N SER A 2 -6.14 -12.00 -42.90
CA SER A 2 -6.11 -11.16 -41.71
C SER A 2 -5.66 -12.00 -40.50
N ASN A 3 -4.47 -11.71 -39.95
CA ASN A 3 -4.03 -12.25 -38.67
C ASN A 3 -4.99 -11.73 -37.60
N GLN A 4 -6.01 -12.50 -37.28
CA GLN A 4 -6.76 -12.30 -36.04
C GLN A 4 -5.84 -12.74 -34.89
N THR A 5 -5.15 -11.78 -34.27
CA THR A 5 -4.49 -12.00 -32.99
C THR A 5 -5.60 -12.30 -31.98
N THR A 6 -5.79 -13.57 -31.65
CA THR A 6 -6.76 -14.01 -30.64
C THR A 6 -6.39 -13.35 -29.32
N ALA A 7 -7.21 -12.43 -28.82
CA ALA A 7 -6.96 -11.75 -27.55
C ALA A 7 -6.82 -12.79 -26.44
N VAL A 8 -5.67 -12.81 -25.79
CA VAL A 8 -5.38 -13.71 -24.68
C VAL A 8 -6.25 -13.29 -23.49
N THR A 9 -7.12 -14.19 -23.04
CA THR A 9 -7.99 -13.92 -21.90
C THR A 9 -7.29 -14.29 -20.58
N LEU A 10 -7.66 -13.63 -19.49
CA LEU A 10 -7.16 -13.97 -18.16
C LEU A 10 -7.41 -15.45 -17.81
N LYS A 11 -8.57 -15.99 -18.19
CA LYS A 11 -8.89 -17.42 -18.00
C LYS A 11 -7.94 -18.33 -18.76
N SER A 12 -7.60 -17.99 -20.00
CA SER A 12 -6.63 -18.74 -20.81
C SER A 12 -5.24 -18.69 -20.19
N MET A 13 -4.79 -17.53 -19.70
CA MET A 13 -3.50 -17.39 -19.01
C MET A 13 -3.44 -18.25 -17.75
N LEU A 14 -4.45 -18.18 -16.88
CA LEU A 14 -4.54 -18.99 -15.66
C LEU A 14 -4.66 -20.49 -15.91
N GLY A 15 -5.09 -20.88 -17.12
CA GLY A 15 -5.11 -22.26 -17.59
C GLY A 15 -3.74 -22.81 -17.99
N ASN A 16 -2.75 -21.94 -18.25
CA ASN A 16 -1.40 -22.30 -18.66
C ASN A 16 -0.64 -23.01 -17.54
N ASP A 17 0.06 -24.09 -17.87
CA ASP A 17 0.76 -24.91 -16.88
C ASP A 17 1.95 -24.17 -16.25
N ASN A 18 2.66 -23.30 -16.98
CA ASN A 18 3.71 -22.46 -16.41
C ASN A 18 3.16 -21.49 -15.36
N VAL A 19 1.98 -20.89 -15.62
CA VAL A 19 1.30 -20.00 -14.66
C VAL A 19 0.88 -20.77 -13.42
N LYS A 20 0.28 -21.95 -13.58
CA LYS A 20 -0.08 -22.80 -12.44
C LYS A 20 1.16 -23.22 -11.64
N ALA A 21 2.24 -23.62 -12.33
CA ALA A 21 3.50 -24.01 -11.72
C ALA A 21 4.07 -22.85 -10.87
N ARG A 22 4.06 -21.61 -11.40
CA ARG A 22 4.51 -20.42 -10.69
C ARG A 22 3.70 -20.17 -9.42
N PHE A 23 2.38 -20.24 -9.46
CA PHE A 23 1.55 -20.11 -8.25
C PHE A 23 1.78 -21.27 -7.27
N HIS A 24 2.03 -22.50 -7.77
CA HIS A 24 2.38 -23.62 -6.90
C HIS A 24 3.74 -23.45 -6.22
N GLU A 25 4.73 -22.89 -6.91
CA GLU A 25 6.03 -22.55 -6.35
C GLU A 25 5.87 -21.56 -5.19
N ILE A 26 5.05 -20.51 -5.38
CA ILE A 26 4.87 -19.44 -4.38
C ILE A 26 4.00 -19.89 -3.20
N LEU A 27 2.87 -20.55 -3.48
CA LEU A 27 1.80 -20.78 -2.50
C LEU A 27 1.64 -22.26 -2.10
N GLY A 28 2.35 -23.18 -2.74
CA GLY A 28 2.21 -24.62 -2.50
C GLY A 28 0.76 -25.09 -2.66
N LYS A 29 0.27 -25.76 -1.64
CA LYS A 29 -1.11 -26.34 -1.62
C LYS A 29 -2.24 -25.29 -1.70
N LYS A 30 -1.95 -24.02 -1.43
CA LYS A 30 -2.94 -22.91 -1.50
C LYS A 30 -3.19 -22.44 -2.95
N ALA A 31 -2.31 -22.77 -3.91
CA ALA A 31 -2.34 -22.24 -5.26
C ALA A 31 -3.68 -22.45 -6.00
N PRO A 32 -4.33 -23.63 -5.99
CA PRO A 32 -5.59 -23.82 -6.71
C PRO A 32 -6.71 -22.90 -6.20
N GLY A 33 -6.83 -22.75 -4.88
CA GLY A 33 -7.81 -21.85 -4.27
C GLY A 33 -7.53 -20.38 -4.59
N PHE A 34 -6.27 -19.99 -4.61
CA PHE A 34 -5.86 -18.62 -4.95
C PHE A 34 -6.16 -18.30 -6.42
N ILE A 35 -5.84 -19.21 -7.37
CA ILE A 35 -6.16 -19.07 -8.80
C ILE A 35 -7.67 -18.92 -9.00
N SER A 36 -8.48 -19.72 -8.29
CA SER A 36 -9.94 -19.57 -8.32
C SER A 36 -10.40 -18.19 -7.81
N SER A 37 -9.72 -17.65 -6.79
CA SER A 37 -10.00 -16.31 -6.26
C SER A 37 -9.68 -15.21 -7.27
N ILE A 38 -8.63 -15.35 -8.10
CA ILE A 38 -8.30 -14.39 -9.17
C ILE A 38 -9.45 -14.32 -10.16
N LEU A 39 -9.95 -15.46 -10.62
CA LEU A 39 -11.09 -15.51 -11.54
C LEU A 39 -12.35 -14.91 -10.92
N SER A 40 -12.63 -15.20 -9.66
CA SER A 40 -13.79 -14.65 -8.95
C SER A 40 -13.72 -13.14 -8.86
N VAL A 41 -12.58 -12.57 -8.46
CA VAL A 41 -12.36 -11.13 -8.36
C VAL A 41 -12.48 -10.45 -9.72
N ALA A 42 -11.86 -11.00 -10.74
CA ALA A 42 -11.94 -10.45 -12.09
C ALA A 42 -13.37 -10.49 -12.64
N ASN A 43 -14.09 -11.59 -12.43
CA ASN A 43 -15.47 -11.75 -12.92
C ASN A 43 -16.48 -10.85 -12.19
N SER A 44 -16.21 -10.49 -10.93
CA SER A 44 -17.07 -9.61 -10.15
C SER A 44 -16.90 -8.12 -10.48
N ASN A 45 -15.90 -7.74 -11.27
CA ASN A 45 -15.58 -6.35 -11.60
C ASN A 45 -15.44 -6.14 -13.10
N THR A 46 -16.40 -5.43 -13.70
CA THR A 46 -16.45 -5.17 -15.15
C THR A 46 -15.26 -4.37 -15.68
N LEU A 47 -14.63 -3.55 -14.86
CA LEU A 47 -13.42 -2.80 -15.23
C LEU A 47 -12.20 -3.71 -15.24
N LEU A 48 -12.10 -4.68 -14.31
CA LEU A 48 -11.04 -5.70 -14.32
C LEU A 48 -11.18 -6.66 -15.51
N GLN A 49 -12.41 -6.97 -15.93
CA GLN A 49 -12.62 -7.77 -17.14
C GLN A 49 -12.09 -7.08 -18.41
N LYS A 50 -12.07 -5.75 -18.42
CA LYS A 50 -11.58 -4.92 -19.53
C LYS A 50 -10.12 -4.51 -19.39
N ALA A 51 -9.51 -4.73 -18.22
CA ALA A 51 -8.11 -4.42 -17.97
C ALA A 51 -7.21 -5.42 -18.73
N ASP A 52 -5.97 -4.98 -19.00
CA ASP A 52 -4.95 -5.87 -19.56
C ASP A 52 -4.77 -7.11 -18.64
N PRO A 53 -5.05 -8.32 -19.14
CA PRO A 53 -4.96 -9.54 -18.34
C PRO A 53 -3.58 -9.78 -17.71
N LYS A 54 -2.50 -9.30 -18.34
CA LYS A 54 -1.13 -9.40 -17.83
C LYS A 54 -0.98 -8.60 -16.53
N THR A 55 -1.52 -7.40 -16.48
CA THR A 55 -1.45 -6.55 -15.26
C THR A 55 -2.29 -7.12 -14.12
N VAL A 56 -3.43 -7.75 -14.41
CA VAL A 56 -4.24 -8.49 -13.43
C VAL A 56 -3.44 -9.66 -12.86
N MET A 57 -2.77 -10.42 -13.72
CA MET A 57 -1.91 -11.55 -13.36
C MET A 57 -0.76 -11.10 -12.48
N ASN A 58 -0.02 -10.06 -12.88
CA ASN A 58 1.10 -9.51 -12.12
C ASN A 58 0.67 -9.05 -10.72
N SER A 59 -0.46 -8.34 -10.64
CA SER A 59 -1.03 -7.92 -9.34
C SER A 59 -1.36 -9.12 -8.44
N ALA A 60 -1.84 -10.22 -9.03
CA ALA A 60 -2.11 -11.45 -8.30
C ALA A 60 -0.82 -12.16 -7.85
N VAL A 61 0.24 -12.17 -8.68
CA VAL A 61 1.56 -12.72 -8.30
C VAL A 61 2.14 -11.97 -7.12
N ILE A 62 2.06 -10.63 -7.12
CA ILE A 62 2.51 -9.81 -5.97
C ILE A 62 1.75 -10.20 -4.70
N ALA A 63 0.42 -10.27 -4.76
CA ALA A 63 -0.38 -10.69 -3.61
C ALA A 63 -0.02 -12.11 -3.12
N ALA A 64 0.24 -13.01 -4.06
CA ALA A 64 0.67 -14.38 -3.76
C ALA A 64 2.03 -14.41 -3.05
N THR A 65 3.02 -13.64 -3.52
CA THR A 65 4.37 -13.57 -2.89
C THR A 65 4.32 -13.02 -1.47
N LEU A 66 3.31 -12.20 -1.17
CA LEU A 66 3.06 -11.68 0.17
C LEU A 66 2.16 -12.61 1.01
N ASP A 67 1.73 -13.75 0.44
CA ASP A 67 0.73 -14.65 1.04
C ASP A 67 -0.49 -13.90 1.58
N LEU A 68 -1.03 -12.97 0.78
CA LEU A 68 -2.20 -12.16 1.13
C LEU A 68 -3.41 -12.53 0.25
N PRO A 69 -4.58 -12.79 0.85
CA PRO A 69 -5.80 -13.05 0.09
C PRO A 69 -6.27 -11.78 -0.63
N ILE A 70 -6.73 -11.96 -1.88
CA ILE A 70 -7.21 -10.88 -2.76
C ILE A 70 -8.73 -10.69 -2.72
N ASN A 71 -9.46 -11.43 -1.87
CA ASN A 71 -10.88 -11.23 -1.71
C ASN A 71 -11.15 -9.85 -1.10
N PRO A 72 -11.87 -8.93 -1.80
CA PRO A 72 -12.09 -7.57 -1.33
C PRO A 72 -12.77 -7.48 0.05
N ASN A 73 -13.64 -8.45 0.37
CA ASN A 73 -14.36 -8.49 1.64
C ASN A 73 -13.44 -8.76 2.84
N LEU A 74 -12.25 -9.31 2.61
CA LEU A 74 -11.28 -9.60 3.66
C LEU A 74 -10.41 -8.39 4.02
N GLY A 75 -10.16 -7.47 3.05
CA GLY A 75 -9.44 -6.23 3.29
C GLY A 75 -7.92 -6.34 3.42
N PHE A 76 -7.29 -7.45 2.94
CA PHE A 76 -5.84 -7.64 2.99
C PHE A 76 -5.13 -7.09 1.75
N ALA A 77 -5.57 -7.50 0.57
CA ALA A 77 -5.04 -7.04 -0.70
C ALA A 77 -6.16 -6.89 -1.73
N TYR A 78 -5.94 -5.99 -2.68
CA TYR A 78 -6.89 -5.72 -3.75
C TYR A 78 -6.18 -5.71 -5.09
N ILE A 79 -6.89 -6.11 -6.14
CA ILE A 79 -6.54 -5.88 -7.53
C ILE A 79 -7.48 -4.78 -8.02
N VAL A 80 -6.94 -3.60 -8.30
CA VAL A 80 -7.73 -2.39 -8.58
C VAL A 80 -7.54 -1.98 -10.04
N PRO A 81 -8.64 -1.85 -10.83
CA PRO A 81 -8.54 -1.38 -12.21
C PRO A 81 -8.30 0.13 -12.25
N PHE A 82 -7.36 0.56 -13.10
CA PHE A 82 -7.08 1.95 -13.38
C PHE A 82 -6.56 2.12 -14.81
N GLY A 83 -7.17 2.99 -15.61
CA GLY A 83 -6.72 3.32 -16.96
C GLY A 83 -6.58 2.14 -17.93
N GLY A 84 -7.44 1.13 -17.83
CA GLY A 84 -7.36 -0.09 -18.65
C GLY A 84 -6.29 -1.10 -18.18
N GLN A 85 -5.66 -0.86 -17.05
CA GLN A 85 -4.68 -1.73 -16.39
C GLN A 85 -5.18 -2.15 -15.01
N ALA A 86 -4.51 -3.10 -14.37
CA ALA A 86 -4.74 -3.45 -12.98
C ALA A 86 -3.50 -3.17 -12.16
N GLN A 87 -3.69 -2.65 -10.96
CA GLN A 87 -2.64 -2.40 -9.99
C GLN A 87 -2.89 -3.19 -8.70
N PHE A 88 -1.82 -3.64 -8.06
CA PHE A 88 -1.88 -4.19 -6.72
C PHE A 88 -2.11 -3.07 -5.71
N GLN A 89 -2.97 -3.31 -4.74
CA GLN A 89 -3.18 -2.39 -3.61
C GLN A 89 -3.18 -3.15 -2.30
N LEU A 90 -2.29 -2.75 -1.39
CA LEU A 90 -2.27 -3.31 -0.04
C LEU A 90 -3.43 -2.71 0.78
N GLY A 91 -4.20 -3.57 1.44
CA GLY A 91 -5.28 -3.15 2.34
C GLY A 91 -4.76 -2.80 3.74
N TYR A 92 -5.59 -2.11 4.55
CA TYR A 92 -5.29 -1.84 5.96
C TYR A 92 -4.90 -3.11 6.72
N LYS A 93 -5.72 -4.18 6.60
CA LYS A 93 -5.45 -5.46 7.25
C LYS A 93 -4.19 -6.14 6.71
N GLY A 94 -3.83 -5.89 5.45
CA GLY A 94 -2.58 -6.36 4.85
C GLY A 94 -1.36 -5.75 5.54
N PHE A 95 -1.35 -4.43 5.74
CA PHE A 95 -0.29 -3.76 6.50
C PHE A 95 -0.14 -4.32 7.90
N VAL A 96 -1.25 -4.48 8.63
CA VAL A 96 -1.25 -5.07 9.98
C VAL A 96 -0.72 -6.50 9.95
N GLN A 97 -1.18 -7.33 8.99
CA GLN A 97 -0.76 -8.73 8.86
C GLN A 97 0.75 -8.86 8.61
N LEU A 98 1.30 -8.07 7.68
CA LEU A 98 2.73 -8.10 7.38
C LEU A 98 3.56 -7.62 8.58
N ALA A 99 3.13 -6.56 9.25
CA ALA A 99 3.77 -6.09 10.47
C ALA A 99 3.78 -7.18 11.56
N MET A 100 2.63 -7.82 11.81
CA MET A 100 2.52 -8.91 12.80
C MET A 100 3.40 -10.11 12.46
N ARG A 101 3.54 -10.47 11.18
CA ARG A 101 4.40 -11.59 10.74
C ARG A 101 5.88 -11.36 11.08
N SER A 102 6.34 -10.13 11.20
CA SER A 102 7.71 -9.83 11.62
C SER A 102 8.02 -10.28 13.05
N GLY A 103 6.98 -10.53 13.88
CA GLY A 103 7.13 -10.88 15.30
C GLY A 103 7.65 -9.73 16.18
N GLN A 104 7.89 -8.53 15.62
CA GLN A 104 8.49 -7.42 16.34
C GLN A 104 7.48 -6.46 16.96
N TYR A 105 6.21 -6.52 16.58
CA TYR A 105 5.18 -5.61 17.07
C TYR A 105 4.43 -6.20 18.26
N LYS A 106 4.48 -5.49 19.39
CA LYS A 106 3.68 -5.80 20.58
C LYS A 106 2.25 -5.25 20.46
N THR A 107 2.11 -4.08 19.86
CA THR A 107 0.82 -3.40 19.68
C THR A 107 0.86 -2.59 18.39
N ILE A 108 -0.23 -2.61 17.63
CA ILE A 108 -0.51 -1.74 16.48
C ILE A 108 -1.94 -1.26 16.61
N ASN A 109 -2.17 0.03 16.49
CA ASN A 109 -3.51 0.61 16.53
C ASN A 109 -3.63 1.82 15.61
N VAL A 110 -4.84 2.06 15.11
CA VAL A 110 -5.20 3.31 14.42
C VAL A 110 -6.61 3.67 14.83
N ARG A 111 -6.81 4.93 15.22
CA ARG A 111 -8.09 5.45 15.67
C ARG A 111 -8.35 6.84 15.14
N GLU A 112 -9.62 7.20 15.09
CA GLU A 112 -10.09 8.57 15.00
C GLU A 112 -9.62 9.34 16.24
N VAL A 113 -9.31 10.61 16.03
CA VAL A 113 -9.04 11.57 17.10
C VAL A 113 -10.15 12.59 17.10
N TYR A 114 -10.80 12.72 18.24
CA TYR A 114 -11.88 13.67 18.47
C TYR A 114 -11.34 14.97 19.04
N GLU A 115 -12.13 16.03 18.89
CA GLU A 115 -11.80 17.34 19.42
C GLU A 115 -11.61 17.28 20.94
N GLY A 116 -10.49 17.81 21.43
CA GLY A 116 -10.05 17.78 22.85
C GLY A 116 -9.13 16.62 23.22
N GLU A 117 -9.10 15.51 22.47
CA GLU A 117 -8.29 14.34 22.83
C GLU A 117 -6.77 14.55 22.71
N ILE A 118 -6.30 15.52 21.91
CA ILE A 118 -4.89 15.96 21.90
C ILE A 118 -4.81 17.32 22.56
N VAL A 119 -4.15 17.39 23.72
CA VAL A 119 -3.91 18.62 24.46
C VAL A 119 -2.67 19.34 23.93
N SER A 120 -1.58 18.61 23.77
CA SER A 120 -0.33 19.17 23.28
C SER A 120 0.51 18.13 22.52
N LYS A 121 1.46 18.62 21.72
CA LYS A 121 2.47 17.81 21.03
C LYS A 121 3.82 18.47 21.18
N ASN A 122 4.78 17.72 21.71
CA ASN A 122 6.18 18.14 21.68
C ASN A 122 6.74 17.91 20.27
N LYS A 123 7.05 19.00 19.54
CA LYS A 123 7.54 18.91 18.16
C LYS A 123 8.91 18.26 18.02
N PHE A 124 9.72 18.24 19.08
CA PHE A 124 11.08 17.68 19.05
C PHE A 124 11.09 16.20 19.40
N THR A 125 10.37 15.78 20.46
CA THR A 125 10.31 14.36 20.86
C THR A 125 9.22 13.59 20.11
N GLY A 126 8.19 14.30 19.61
CA GLY A 126 7.00 13.71 19.00
C GLY A 126 6.04 13.08 20.01
N GLU A 127 6.22 13.37 21.31
CA GLU A 127 5.32 12.94 22.37
C GLU A 127 4.01 13.74 22.33
N TYR A 128 2.93 13.08 22.72
CA TYR A 128 1.59 13.67 22.78
C TYR A 128 1.07 13.62 24.22
N GLU A 129 0.42 14.68 24.63
CA GLU A 129 -0.39 14.74 25.84
C GLU A 129 -1.84 14.57 25.45
N PHE A 130 -2.51 13.58 26.05
CA PHE A 130 -3.90 13.24 25.76
C PHE A 130 -4.85 13.79 26.81
N GLY A 131 -6.03 14.21 26.36
CA GLY A 131 -7.14 14.66 27.18
C GLY A 131 -8.43 13.95 26.88
N GLU A 132 -9.51 14.41 27.48
CA GLU A 132 -10.85 13.92 27.23
C GLU A 132 -11.45 14.58 25.98
N LYS A 133 -12.22 13.81 25.21
CA LYS A 133 -12.95 14.40 24.07
C LYS A 133 -13.97 15.44 24.53
N THR A 134 -14.00 16.57 23.86
CA THR A 134 -14.93 17.66 24.12
C THR A 134 -16.16 17.64 23.21
N SER A 135 -16.06 16.93 22.07
CA SER A 135 -17.16 16.72 21.12
C SER A 135 -16.98 15.43 20.33
N ASP A 136 -18.03 15.01 19.60
CA ASP A 136 -17.98 13.85 18.68
C ASP A 136 -17.41 14.23 17.29
N LYS A 137 -16.81 15.41 17.15
CA LYS A 137 -16.20 15.86 15.90
C LYS A 137 -14.83 15.21 15.73
N VAL A 138 -14.66 14.42 14.66
CA VAL A 138 -13.37 13.86 14.26
C VAL A 138 -12.50 14.97 13.66
N VAL A 139 -11.34 15.24 14.28
CA VAL A 139 -10.37 16.26 13.85
C VAL A 139 -9.16 15.65 13.15
N GLY A 140 -8.97 14.35 13.23
CA GLY A 140 -7.86 13.65 12.58
C GLY A 140 -7.82 12.18 12.93
N TYR A 141 -6.69 11.56 12.61
CA TYR A 141 -6.45 10.14 12.85
C TYR A 141 -5.05 9.95 13.41
N MET A 142 -4.94 9.04 14.37
CA MET A 142 -3.68 8.70 14.99
C MET A 142 -3.39 7.23 14.80
N SER A 143 -2.20 6.93 14.31
CA SER A 143 -1.63 5.60 14.30
C SER A 143 -0.54 5.47 15.36
N PHE A 144 -0.43 4.28 15.94
CA PHE A 144 0.50 3.96 17.00
C PHE A 144 1.02 2.54 16.81
N PHE A 145 2.29 2.34 17.14
CA PHE A 145 2.80 1.01 17.42
C PHE A 145 3.77 1.02 18.61
N LYS A 146 3.91 -0.15 19.22
CA LYS A 146 4.94 -0.48 20.20
C LYS A 146 5.61 -1.78 19.79
N LEU A 147 6.94 -1.78 19.73
CA LEU A 147 7.75 -2.94 19.45
C LEU A 147 8.04 -3.75 20.73
N VAL A 148 8.49 -4.99 20.56
CA VAL A 148 8.85 -5.87 21.68
C VAL A 148 10.08 -5.36 22.44
N ASN A 149 10.98 -4.59 21.79
CA ASN A 149 12.14 -3.94 22.42
C ASN A 149 11.81 -2.66 23.20
N GLY A 150 10.51 -2.28 23.24
CA GLY A 150 10.03 -1.09 23.94
C GLY A 150 9.96 0.18 23.08
N PHE A 151 10.54 0.21 21.87
CA PHE A 151 10.38 1.36 20.98
C PHE A 151 8.92 1.55 20.62
N GLU A 152 8.44 2.79 20.70
CA GLU A 152 7.07 3.15 20.35
C GLU A 152 7.02 4.46 19.60
N LYS A 153 6.03 4.60 18.73
CA LYS A 153 5.84 5.81 17.93
C LYS A 153 4.38 6.07 17.65
N PHE A 154 4.02 7.34 17.72
CA PHE A 154 2.74 7.88 17.27
C PHE A 154 2.94 8.66 15.98
N LEU A 155 1.92 8.63 15.13
CA LEU A 155 1.79 9.53 13.98
C LEU A 155 0.34 10.00 13.92
N TYR A 156 0.16 11.31 14.05
CA TYR A 156 -1.12 11.99 13.87
C TYR A 156 -1.13 12.72 12.53
N MET A 157 -2.26 12.62 11.84
CA MET A 157 -2.56 13.41 10.66
C MET A 157 -3.94 14.06 10.85
N SER A 158 -4.02 15.36 10.64
CA SER A 158 -5.31 16.04 10.70
C SER A 158 -6.21 15.62 9.55
N LYS A 159 -7.50 15.87 9.68
CA LYS A 159 -8.45 15.57 8.62
C LYS A 159 -8.12 16.34 7.33
N GLU A 160 -7.72 17.60 7.47
CA GLU A 160 -7.30 18.47 6.36
C GLU A 160 -6.03 17.95 5.67
N GLU A 161 -5.03 17.49 6.44
CA GLU A 161 -3.81 16.88 5.89
C GLU A 161 -4.14 15.59 5.11
N LEU A 162 -5.06 14.77 5.62
CA LEU A 162 -5.50 13.54 4.95
C LEU A 162 -6.32 13.83 3.70
N GLU A 163 -7.19 14.84 3.71
CA GLU A 163 -7.91 15.29 2.52
C GLU A 163 -6.94 15.80 1.44
N ALA A 164 -5.96 16.61 1.83
CA ALA A 164 -4.92 17.11 0.94
C ALA A 164 -4.08 15.96 0.38
N HIS A 165 -3.71 14.99 1.22
CA HIS A 165 -3.01 13.77 0.80
C HIS A 165 -3.85 12.97 -0.21
N GLY A 166 -5.12 12.71 0.09
CA GLY A 166 -6.02 11.99 -0.82
C GLY A 166 -6.16 12.70 -2.17
N LYS A 167 -6.34 14.01 -2.17
CA LYS A 167 -6.41 14.82 -3.39
C LYS A 167 -5.09 14.84 -4.16
N LYS A 168 -3.95 14.80 -3.48
CA LYS A 168 -2.64 14.76 -4.11
C LYS A 168 -2.37 13.45 -4.84
N TYR A 169 -2.69 12.33 -4.21
CA TYR A 169 -2.28 10.99 -4.65
C TYR A 169 -3.39 10.16 -5.31
N SER A 170 -4.65 10.62 -5.34
CA SER A 170 -5.75 9.93 -5.99
C SER A 170 -6.43 10.78 -7.05
N GLN A 171 -6.22 10.45 -8.32
CA GLN A 171 -6.87 11.10 -9.44
C GLN A 171 -8.40 10.94 -9.39
N THR A 172 -8.88 9.80 -8.90
CA THR A 172 -10.30 9.53 -8.73
C THR A 172 -10.90 10.46 -7.67
N TYR A 173 -10.19 10.69 -6.56
CA TYR A 173 -10.64 11.62 -5.51
C TYR A 173 -10.60 13.08 -5.98
N LYS A 174 -9.59 13.49 -6.75
CA LYS A 174 -9.55 14.82 -7.40
C LYS A 174 -10.81 15.10 -8.22
N ARG A 175 -11.39 14.06 -8.81
CA ARG A 175 -12.64 14.13 -9.62
C ARG A 175 -13.91 13.93 -8.78
N GLY A 176 -13.79 13.88 -7.45
CA GLY A 176 -14.92 13.77 -6.52
C GLY A 176 -15.46 12.34 -6.32
N GLY A 177 -14.73 11.31 -6.72
CA GLY A 177 -15.14 9.92 -6.61
C GLY A 177 -14.16 9.01 -5.85
N GLY A 178 -14.42 7.70 -5.94
CA GLY A 178 -13.59 6.65 -5.34
C GLY A 178 -13.77 6.49 -3.83
N LEU A 179 -12.97 5.59 -3.25
CA LEU A 179 -13.08 5.24 -1.83
C LEU A 179 -12.81 6.41 -0.88
N TRP A 180 -11.94 7.34 -1.26
CA TRP A 180 -11.73 8.56 -0.48
C TRP A 180 -12.99 9.42 -0.32
N ALA A 181 -13.90 9.39 -1.30
CA ALA A 181 -15.17 10.11 -1.23
C ALA A 181 -16.27 9.30 -0.52
N SER A 182 -16.30 7.98 -0.72
CA SER A 182 -17.38 7.11 -0.18
C SER A 182 -17.07 6.53 1.20
N ASP A 183 -15.81 6.38 1.56
CA ASP A 183 -15.32 5.79 2.83
C ASP A 183 -14.01 6.45 3.26
N PHE A 184 -14.12 7.74 3.62
CA PHE A 184 -12.98 8.56 4.03
C PHE A 184 -12.25 7.96 5.23
N ASP A 185 -12.99 7.48 6.23
CA ASP A 185 -12.41 6.97 7.48
C ASP A 185 -11.49 5.77 7.25
N SER A 186 -11.92 4.82 6.43
CA SER A 186 -11.09 3.66 6.09
C SER A 186 -9.82 4.06 5.33
N MET A 187 -9.93 5.00 4.40
CA MET A 187 -8.78 5.50 3.64
C MET A 187 -7.83 6.33 4.51
N ALA A 188 -8.36 7.14 5.42
CA ALA A 188 -7.61 7.93 6.38
C ALA A 188 -6.80 7.02 7.33
N LYS A 189 -7.46 6.00 7.92
CA LYS A 189 -6.80 5.01 8.79
C LYS A 189 -5.70 4.24 8.04
N LYS A 190 -5.99 3.78 6.82
CA LYS A 190 -5.00 3.11 5.98
C LYS A 190 -3.78 4.00 5.73
N THR A 191 -4.01 5.26 5.36
CA THR A 191 -2.96 6.22 5.03
C THR A 191 -2.11 6.55 6.26
N CYS A 192 -2.75 6.83 7.39
CA CYS A 192 -2.06 7.11 8.64
C CYS A 192 -1.17 5.94 9.08
N LEU A 193 -1.68 4.68 8.99
CA LEU A 193 -0.90 3.49 9.28
C LEU A 193 0.26 3.30 8.31
N LYS A 194 0.01 3.44 7.00
CA LYS A 194 1.06 3.34 5.97
C LYS A 194 2.20 4.32 6.24
N GLN A 195 1.88 5.58 6.53
CA GLN A 195 2.87 6.62 6.82
C GLN A 195 3.68 6.30 8.09
N LEU A 196 3.03 5.81 9.15
CA LEU A 196 3.72 5.40 10.37
C LEU A 196 4.70 4.24 10.10
N LEU A 197 4.22 3.18 9.45
CA LEU A 197 5.02 1.98 9.19
C LEU A 197 6.16 2.24 8.19
N SER A 198 5.94 3.10 7.19
CA SER A 198 6.97 3.45 6.20
C SER A 198 8.13 4.23 6.81
N LYS A 199 7.83 5.10 7.81
CA LYS A 199 8.86 5.96 8.43
C LYS A 199 9.58 5.30 9.60
N TYR A 200 8.86 4.53 10.40
CA TYR A 200 9.35 4.08 11.71
C TYR A 200 9.17 2.58 11.95
N GLY A 201 8.48 1.89 11.05
CA GLY A 201 8.18 0.47 11.20
C GLY A 201 9.36 -0.42 10.89
N ILE A 202 9.25 -1.68 11.29
CA ILE A 202 10.21 -2.72 10.92
C ILE A 202 10.08 -3.01 9.42
N LEU A 203 11.18 -2.87 8.70
CA LEU A 203 11.24 -3.07 7.26
C LEU A 203 11.66 -4.52 6.95
N SER A 204 10.72 -5.47 7.11
CA SER A 204 10.92 -6.83 6.61
C SER A 204 10.92 -6.87 5.07
N ILE A 205 11.45 -7.93 4.47
CA ILE A 205 11.46 -8.10 3.00
C ILE A 205 10.03 -8.03 2.44
N GLU A 206 9.06 -8.66 3.10
CA GLU A 206 7.67 -8.61 2.69
C GLU A 206 7.09 -7.19 2.79
N MET A 207 7.45 -6.44 3.84
CA MET A 207 7.00 -5.06 4.01
C MET A 207 7.62 -4.14 2.95
N GLN A 208 8.90 -4.34 2.60
CA GLN A 208 9.56 -3.61 1.50
C GLN A 208 8.83 -3.85 0.18
N ARG A 209 8.62 -5.12 -0.19
CA ARG A 209 7.88 -5.49 -1.40
C ARG A 209 6.48 -4.90 -1.40
N ALA A 210 5.75 -5.04 -0.28
CA ALA A 210 4.40 -4.52 -0.17
C ALA A 210 4.33 -3.00 -0.37
N GLN A 211 5.28 -2.24 0.15
CA GLN A 211 5.36 -0.78 -0.02
C GLN A 211 5.75 -0.40 -1.46
N THR A 212 6.70 -1.10 -2.06
CA THR A 212 7.13 -0.86 -3.44
C THR A 212 6.01 -1.10 -4.44
N PHE A 213 5.23 -2.16 -4.23
CA PHE A 213 4.18 -2.53 -5.18
C PHE A 213 2.81 -1.91 -4.88
N ASP A 214 2.61 -1.28 -3.72
CA ASP A 214 1.34 -0.65 -3.37
C ASP A 214 1.01 0.48 -4.36
N GLN A 215 -0.09 0.32 -5.11
CA GLN A 215 -0.55 1.22 -6.16
C GLN A 215 0.33 1.23 -7.43
N ALA A 216 1.15 0.22 -7.64
CA ALA A 216 1.97 0.08 -8.82
C ALA A 216 1.35 -0.85 -9.88
N VAL A 217 1.57 -0.53 -11.14
CA VAL A 217 1.39 -1.43 -12.28
C VAL A 217 2.75 -2.00 -12.67
N VAL A 218 2.84 -3.32 -12.78
CA VAL A 218 4.07 -3.99 -13.19
C VAL A 218 4.08 -4.22 -14.70
N LYS A 219 5.16 -3.81 -15.37
CA LYS A 219 5.31 -3.83 -16.83
C LYS A 219 5.86 -5.14 -17.37
N ASN A 220 6.84 -5.74 -16.71
CA ASN A 220 7.43 -7.01 -17.12
C ASN A 220 6.53 -8.20 -16.74
N ASP A 221 6.96 -9.44 -17.04
CA ASP A 221 6.16 -10.65 -16.80
C ASP A 221 6.60 -11.37 -15.54
N LEU A 222 5.89 -11.17 -14.44
CA LEU A 222 6.22 -11.79 -13.13
C LEU A 222 5.97 -13.31 -13.08
N ILE A 223 5.40 -13.90 -14.14
CA ILE A 223 5.35 -15.36 -14.24
C ILE A 223 6.72 -15.93 -14.58
N GLN A 224 7.50 -15.21 -15.40
CA GLN A 224 8.85 -15.62 -15.84
C GLN A 224 9.95 -14.92 -15.05
N ASP A 225 9.73 -13.66 -14.64
CA ASP A 225 10.72 -12.81 -14.02
C ASP A 225 10.67 -12.89 -12.49
N ASN A 226 11.76 -12.47 -11.85
CA ASN A 226 11.80 -12.30 -10.42
C ASN A 226 10.98 -11.06 -10.01
N VAL A 227 10.19 -11.21 -8.96
CA VAL A 227 9.39 -10.10 -8.40
C VAL A 227 10.27 -8.93 -7.92
N ASP A 228 11.48 -9.20 -7.44
CA ASP A 228 12.42 -8.17 -6.97
C ASP A 228 13.05 -7.35 -8.11
N GLU A 229 12.96 -7.83 -9.36
CA GLU A 229 13.43 -7.15 -10.58
C GLU A 229 12.28 -6.50 -11.36
N ALA A 230 11.12 -6.35 -10.73
CA ALA A 230 9.93 -5.83 -11.37
C ALA A 230 10.07 -4.36 -11.79
N ASP A 231 9.77 -4.08 -13.05
CA ASP A 231 9.63 -2.71 -13.55
C ASP A 231 8.24 -2.18 -13.21
N VAL A 232 8.19 -1.14 -12.38
CA VAL A 232 6.94 -0.60 -11.81
C VAL A 232 6.63 0.80 -12.32
N GLU A 233 5.35 1.05 -12.58
CA GLU A 233 4.80 2.37 -12.90
C GLU A 233 3.65 2.71 -11.95
N TYR A 234 3.64 3.93 -11.42
CA TYR A 234 2.57 4.43 -10.57
C TYR A 234 1.61 5.29 -11.40
N VAL A 235 0.56 4.67 -11.92
CA VAL A 235 -0.36 5.30 -12.88
C VAL A 235 -1.41 6.22 -12.25
N ASP A 236 -1.72 6.04 -10.97
CA ASP A 236 -2.67 6.91 -10.22
C ASP A 236 -1.97 8.14 -9.61
N ASN A 237 -0.65 8.15 -9.56
CA ASN A 237 0.19 9.26 -9.10
C ASN A 237 0.88 9.91 -10.30
N ASP A 238 1.11 11.23 -10.25
CA ASP A 238 2.00 11.87 -11.21
C ASP A 238 3.45 11.42 -10.94
N PRO A 239 4.07 10.64 -11.86
CA PRO A 239 5.41 10.08 -11.62
C PRO A 239 6.48 11.16 -11.41
N SER A 240 6.28 12.35 -11.97
CA SER A 240 7.19 13.47 -11.86
C SER A 240 7.18 14.10 -10.46
N GLU A 241 6.03 14.14 -9.81
CA GLU A 241 5.90 14.64 -8.43
C GLU A 241 6.40 13.60 -7.40
N SER A 242 6.08 12.32 -7.58
CA SER A 242 6.52 11.26 -6.66
C SER A 242 8.05 11.14 -6.64
N ARG A 243 8.72 11.19 -7.80
CA ARG A 243 10.19 11.19 -7.90
C ARG A 243 10.82 12.44 -7.30
N ARG A 244 10.25 13.63 -7.57
CA ARG A 244 10.74 14.89 -7.00
C ARG A 244 10.58 14.94 -5.49
N GLN A 245 9.54 14.34 -4.96
CA GLN A 245 9.29 14.31 -3.52
C GLN A 245 10.15 13.28 -2.81
N ALA A 246 10.29 12.05 -3.35
CA ALA A 246 11.24 11.06 -2.83
C ALA A 246 12.68 11.60 -2.86
N MET A 247 13.04 12.34 -3.91
CA MET A 247 14.36 12.98 -4.00
C MET A 247 14.50 14.16 -3.02
N LYS A 248 13.45 14.95 -2.79
CA LYS A 248 13.45 16.01 -1.76
C LYS A 248 13.48 15.44 -0.33
N GLU A 249 12.73 14.39 -0.06
CA GLU A 249 12.73 13.70 1.23
C GLU A 249 14.09 13.05 1.48
N ALA A 250 14.68 12.37 0.48
CA ALA A 250 16.05 11.84 0.55
C ALA A 250 17.11 12.93 0.70
N MET A 251 16.94 14.09 0.07
CA MET A 251 17.85 15.23 0.25
C MET A 251 17.67 15.93 1.60
N GLN A 252 16.47 15.95 2.17
CA GLN A 252 16.24 16.48 3.53
C GLN A 252 16.71 15.52 4.63
N GLU A 253 16.71 14.21 4.35
CA GLU A 253 17.28 13.19 5.25
C GLU A 253 18.80 13.06 5.10
N ALA A 254 19.36 13.51 3.98
CA ALA A 254 20.81 13.54 3.68
C ALA A 254 21.48 14.87 4.10
N GLU A 255 20.96 15.59 5.09
CA GLU A 255 21.79 16.51 5.89
C GLU A 255 22.76 15.66 6.72
N VAL A 256 23.85 15.28 6.06
CA VAL A 256 24.89 14.46 6.65
C VAL A 256 25.61 15.29 7.71
N VAL A 257 25.41 14.90 8.96
CA VAL A 257 26.26 15.31 10.07
C VAL A 257 27.58 14.54 9.92
N ASP A 258 28.68 15.24 9.75
CA ASP A 258 30.02 14.63 9.86
C ASP A 258 30.17 14.07 11.27
N VAL A 259 30.32 12.77 11.36
CA VAL A 259 30.39 12.03 12.64
C VAL A 259 31.67 12.34 13.44
N GLU A 260 32.71 12.89 12.81
CA GLU A 260 33.97 13.26 13.48
C GLU A 260 33.99 14.70 13.97
N THR A 261 33.32 15.63 13.30
CA THR A 261 33.41 17.08 13.65
C THR A 261 32.11 17.67 14.18
N GLY A 262 30.96 17.02 13.96
CA GLY A 262 29.65 17.54 14.39
C GLY A 262 29.15 18.76 13.60
N GLU A 263 29.77 19.11 12.48
CA GLU A 263 29.41 20.27 11.67
C GLU A 263 28.46 19.91 10.53
N LEU A 264 27.46 20.77 10.29
CA LEU A 264 26.50 20.71 9.20
C LEU A 264 27.13 21.27 7.91
N PHE A 265 27.33 20.45 6.91
CA PHE A 265 27.69 20.95 5.58
C PHE A 265 26.45 21.52 4.87
N LYS A 266 26.42 22.84 4.72
CA LYS A 266 25.55 23.52 3.75
C LYS A 266 26.24 23.52 2.39
N GLN A 267 25.64 22.83 1.42
CA GLN A 267 25.88 23.13 -0.01
C GLN A 267 24.82 24.05 -0.55
#